data_b6815418343a8d23c3818ac85be16832
#
_entry.id   b6815418343a8d23c3818ac85be16832
#
_cell.length_a   1.000
_cell.length_b   1.000
_cell.length_c   1.000
_cell.angle_alpha   90.00
_cell.angle_beta   90.00
_cell.angle_gamma   90.00
#
_symmetry.space_group_name_H-M   'P 1'
#
loop_
_entity.id
_entity.type
_entity.pdbx_description
1 polymer ?
#
loop_
_entity_poly.entity_id
_entity_poly.type
_entity_poly.pdbx_seq_one_letter_code
_entity_poly.pdbx_strand_id
1 'polypeptide(L)'
;MTDAPPAEAAAAEAPGVWSIRVPFPDNPLGYTLVYALETTAGGPVLVDAGWDDPVSLAALERGLEAIGTSVSDVHGVLVTHHHPDHHGLAGRIRELSGCWVALHEQDAKVVDMVRTAEREPWTRRYTKLLELCGAPAEAIASAAAAIPSGAKPAVPDVLIEDGALMDVPGRELRAVWTPGHSPGHTCFHLEDTGELLTGDHVLPGITPVVTVYDDHVVGTSDPLGDFLASLRKVSRLPTTRALPAHRAPFDDVAARAAEIAEHHAHRLEQIEGQLAAGPKTLWSITEGMEWNKGWERLDTFARHLALGEAGSHLRHLALTGRVRLASTEPIEFSLA
;
A
#
# COMPACT_ATOMS: atom_id res chain seq x y z
N MET A 1 7.20 -31.24 13.67
CA MET A 1 7.83 -30.20 12.87
C MET A 1 8.04 -30.81 11.49
N THR A 2 7.14 -30.59 10.55
CA THR A 2 7.28 -31.03 9.17
C THR A 2 8.10 -29.92 8.50
N ASP A 3 9.36 -30.24 8.13
CA ASP A 3 10.15 -29.41 7.26
C ASP A 3 9.40 -29.23 5.94
N ALA A 4 8.74 -28.08 5.77
CA ALA A 4 8.32 -27.67 4.44
C ALA A 4 9.60 -27.51 3.59
N PRO A 5 9.60 -27.96 2.33
CA PRO A 5 10.77 -27.76 1.47
C PRO A 5 11.11 -26.27 1.45
N PRO A 6 12.41 -25.91 1.38
CA PRO A 6 12.80 -24.50 1.29
C PRO A 6 12.03 -23.88 0.10
N ALA A 7 11.36 -22.77 0.37
CA ALA A 7 10.64 -22.06 -0.69
C ALA A 7 11.64 -21.77 -1.82
N GLU A 8 11.26 -22.02 -3.06
CA GLU A 8 12.07 -21.67 -4.23
C GLU A 8 12.48 -20.20 -4.14
N ALA A 9 13.76 -19.92 -4.45
CA ALA A 9 14.29 -18.56 -4.35
C ALA A 9 13.58 -17.59 -5.32
N ALA A 10 13.11 -18.11 -6.45
CA ALA A 10 12.25 -17.44 -7.42
C ALA A 10 11.25 -18.42 -8.01
N ALA A 11 10.06 -17.96 -8.39
CA ALA A 11 9.03 -18.75 -9.04
C ALA A 11 8.62 -18.11 -10.38
N ALA A 12 8.50 -18.93 -11.42
CA ALA A 12 8.00 -18.48 -12.72
C ALA A 12 6.49 -18.26 -12.65
N GLU A 13 6.03 -17.07 -12.98
CA GLU A 13 4.60 -16.70 -12.96
C GLU A 13 4.00 -16.65 -14.38
N ALA A 14 4.79 -16.18 -15.34
CA ALA A 14 4.48 -16.13 -16.76
C ALA A 14 5.80 -16.16 -17.58
N PRO A 15 5.77 -16.27 -18.91
CA PRO A 15 6.97 -16.20 -19.73
C PRO A 15 7.78 -14.90 -19.47
N GLY A 16 9.00 -15.04 -18.92
CA GLY A 16 9.87 -13.93 -18.57
C GLY A 16 9.39 -13.09 -17.38
N VAL A 17 8.51 -13.63 -16.54
CA VAL A 17 8.02 -12.99 -15.31
C VAL A 17 8.27 -13.90 -14.12
N TRP A 18 9.03 -13.42 -13.16
CA TRP A 18 9.45 -14.17 -11.98
C TRP A 18 9.02 -13.45 -10.71
N SER A 19 8.51 -14.17 -9.72
CA SER A 19 8.29 -13.64 -8.38
C SER A 19 9.40 -14.07 -7.44
N ILE A 20 9.88 -13.12 -6.62
CA ILE A 20 10.91 -13.31 -5.61
C ILE A 20 10.32 -12.91 -4.25
N ARG A 21 10.34 -13.83 -3.28
CA ARG A 21 9.88 -13.54 -1.92
C ARG A 21 10.94 -12.79 -1.15
N VAL A 22 10.74 -11.49 -0.97
CA VAL A 22 11.61 -10.64 -0.16
C VAL A 22 11.03 -10.52 1.24
N PRO A 23 11.71 -11.00 2.30
CA PRO A 23 11.19 -10.95 3.66
C PRO A 23 10.81 -9.55 4.12
N PHE A 24 9.74 -9.47 4.90
CA PHE A 24 9.33 -8.29 5.63
C PHE A 24 9.43 -8.61 7.13
N PRO A 25 10.60 -8.39 7.75
CA PRO A 25 10.87 -8.79 9.13
C PRO A 25 9.88 -8.17 10.11
N ASP A 26 9.50 -8.93 11.13
CA ASP A 26 8.60 -8.51 12.22
C ASP A 26 7.20 -8.04 11.77
N ASN A 27 6.81 -8.33 10.52
CA ASN A 27 5.50 -7.99 10.00
C ASN A 27 4.64 -9.25 9.74
N PRO A 28 3.33 -9.24 10.09
CA PRO A 28 2.44 -10.36 9.85
C PRO A 28 2.25 -10.77 8.38
N LEU A 29 2.56 -9.89 7.42
CA LEU A 29 2.55 -10.19 5.98
C LEU A 29 3.69 -11.15 5.62
N GLY A 30 4.81 -11.10 6.34
CA GLY A 30 5.95 -12.01 6.24
C GLY A 30 6.89 -11.72 5.08
N TYR A 31 6.38 -11.31 3.94
CA TYR A 31 7.18 -11.00 2.74
C TYR A 31 6.41 -10.10 1.77
N THR A 32 7.16 -9.43 0.90
CA THR A 32 6.66 -8.79 -0.32
C THR A 32 7.12 -9.61 -1.54
N LEU A 33 6.28 -9.81 -2.52
CA LEU A 33 6.64 -10.37 -3.82
C LEU A 33 7.21 -9.25 -4.69
N VAL A 34 8.51 -9.32 -4.94
CA VAL A 34 9.18 -8.50 -5.95
C VAL A 34 9.13 -9.26 -7.26
N TYR A 35 8.69 -8.62 -8.32
CA TYR A 35 8.63 -9.27 -9.63
C TYR A 35 9.80 -8.83 -10.51
N ALA A 36 10.52 -9.80 -11.09
CA ALA A 36 11.55 -9.57 -12.07
C ALA A 36 11.00 -9.83 -13.48
N LEU A 37 11.03 -8.81 -14.33
CA LEU A 37 10.62 -8.88 -15.72
C LEU A 37 11.86 -8.98 -16.60
N GLU A 38 12.00 -10.09 -17.33
CA GLU A 38 13.07 -10.25 -18.32
C GLU A 38 12.94 -9.21 -19.42
N THR A 39 14.08 -8.68 -19.87
CA THR A 39 14.13 -7.68 -20.95
C THR A 39 15.03 -8.15 -22.09
N THR A 40 14.81 -7.58 -23.27
CA THR A 40 15.74 -7.79 -24.41
C THR A 40 17.04 -6.98 -24.30
N ALA A 41 17.17 -6.12 -23.30
CA ALA A 41 18.35 -5.31 -23.04
C ALA A 41 19.41 -6.02 -22.16
N GLY A 42 19.10 -7.22 -21.64
CA GLY A 42 20.05 -8.08 -20.91
C GLY A 42 19.95 -8.07 -19.40
N GLY A 43 19.32 -7.06 -18.78
CA GLY A 43 19.05 -7.02 -17.33
C GLY A 43 17.54 -6.96 -17.04
N PRO A 44 17.06 -7.45 -15.87
CA PRO A 44 15.65 -7.37 -15.52
C PRO A 44 15.24 -5.95 -15.13
N VAL A 45 13.94 -5.65 -15.34
CA VAL A 45 13.26 -4.57 -14.65
C VAL A 45 12.49 -5.18 -13.47
N LEU A 46 12.66 -4.60 -12.29
CA LEU A 46 11.94 -5.04 -11.10
C LEU A 46 10.63 -4.24 -10.92
N VAL A 47 9.58 -4.92 -10.46
CA VAL A 47 8.39 -4.28 -9.92
C VAL A 47 8.38 -4.48 -8.41
N ASP A 48 8.46 -3.36 -7.69
CA ASP A 48 8.79 -3.23 -6.27
C ASP A 48 10.24 -3.66 -5.93
N ALA A 49 10.65 -3.41 -4.67
CA ALA A 49 12.01 -3.63 -4.22
C ALA A 49 12.10 -4.42 -2.91
N GLY A 50 11.05 -4.41 -2.10
CA GLY A 50 11.06 -5.01 -0.78
C GLY A 50 11.53 -4.06 0.33
N TRP A 51 11.47 -4.53 1.56
CA TRP A 51 11.86 -3.82 2.78
C TRP A 51 13.39 -3.61 2.85
N ASP A 52 13.86 -2.42 3.27
CA ASP A 52 15.28 -2.12 3.42
C ASP A 52 15.88 -2.76 4.67
N ASP A 53 16.32 -4.01 4.52
CA ASP A 53 16.96 -4.83 5.54
C ASP A 53 18.02 -5.75 4.88
N PRO A 54 19.13 -6.08 5.56
CA PRO A 54 20.14 -6.99 5.00
C PRO A 54 19.62 -8.38 4.65
N VAL A 55 18.65 -8.93 5.41
CA VAL A 55 18.04 -10.25 5.11
C VAL A 55 17.19 -10.18 3.86
N SER A 56 16.48 -9.06 3.67
CA SER A 56 15.64 -8.79 2.51
C SER A 56 16.49 -8.63 1.24
N LEU A 57 17.57 -7.85 1.31
CA LEU A 57 18.51 -7.73 0.20
C LEU A 57 19.12 -9.08 -0.19
N ALA A 58 19.62 -9.85 0.78
CA ALA A 58 20.20 -11.16 0.49
C ALA A 58 19.18 -12.16 -0.09
N ALA A 59 17.88 -12.02 0.22
CA ALA A 59 16.83 -12.82 -0.38
C ALA A 59 16.58 -12.42 -1.84
N LEU A 60 16.56 -11.11 -2.13
CA LEU A 60 16.44 -10.58 -3.49
C LEU A 60 17.61 -11.04 -4.36
N GLU A 61 18.86 -10.93 -3.84
CA GLU A 61 20.08 -11.40 -4.53
C GLU A 61 19.98 -12.87 -4.91
N ARG A 62 19.62 -13.74 -3.96
CA ARG A 62 19.44 -15.19 -4.23
C ARG A 62 18.33 -15.45 -5.26
N GLY A 63 17.25 -14.67 -5.23
CA GLY A 63 16.18 -14.81 -6.21
C GLY A 63 16.63 -14.46 -7.62
N LEU A 64 17.39 -13.38 -7.77
CA LEU A 64 17.96 -12.96 -9.05
C LEU A 64 19.01 -13.95 -9.56
N GLU A 65 19.89 -14.46 -8.67
CA GLU A 65 20.84 -15.52 -9.02
C GLU A 65 20.16 -16.79 -9.51
N ALA A 66 19.03 -17.19 -8.92
CA ALA A 66 18.26 -18.37 -9.32
C ALA A 66 17.69 -18.27 -10.74
N ILE A 67 17.45 -17.06 -11.24
CA ILE A 67 17.04 -16.78 -12.62
C ILE A 67 18.18 -16.40 -13.55
N GLY A 68 19.45 -16.54 -13.10
CA GLY A 68 20.63 -16.37 -13.92
C GLY A 68 21.09 -14.90 -14.09
N THR A 69 20.70 -13.99 -13.19
CA THR A 69 21.09 -12.58 -13.19
C THR A 69 21.54 -12.13 -11.80
N SER A 70 21.85 -10.86 -11.61
CA SER A 70 22.29 -10.31 -10.33
C SER A 70 21.69 -8.92 -10.09
N VAL A 71 21.80 -8.40 -8.84
CA VAL A 71 21.36 -7.04 -8.52
C VAL A 71 22.09 -6.00 -9.38
N SER A 72 23.37 -6.23 -9.71
CA SER A 72 24.15 -5.31 -10.55
C SER A 72 23.67 -5.25 -12.01
N ASP A 73 22.88 -6.22 -12.46
CA ASP A 73 22.34 -6.27 -13.81
C ASP A 73 20.95 -5.62 -13.92
N VAL A 74 20.34 -5.24 -12.79
CA VAL A 74 19.00 -4.61 -12.78
C VAL A 74 19.02 -3.33 -13.60
N HIS A 75 18.12 -3.28 -14.59
CA HIS A 75 18.00 -2.15 -15.52
C HIS A 75 17.15 -1.02 -14.94
N GLY A 76 16.09 -1.33 -14.18
CA GLY A 76 15.19 -0.36 -13.57
C GLY A 76 14.36 -0.95 -12.44
N VAL A 77 13.81 -0.08 -11.60
CA VAL A 77 12.85 -0.44 -10.55
C VAL A 77 11.58 0.39 -10.73
N LEU A 78 10.49 -0.28 -11.01
CA LEU A 78 9.13 0.29 -11.03
C LEU A 78 8.52 0.08 -9.64
N VAL A 79 8.22 1.15 -8.92
CA VAL A 79 7.64 1.06 -7.59
C VAL A 79 6.14 1.27 -7.70
N THR A 80 5.35 0.31 -7.20
CA THR A 80 3.88 0.40 -7.21
C THR A 80 3.40 1.56 -6.35
N HIS A 81 4.03 1.76 -5.18
CA HIS A 81 3.72 2.85 -4.26
C HIS A 81 4.83 3.07 -3.21
N HIS A 82 4.74 4.17 -2.46
CA HIS A 82 5.81 4.66 -1.58
C HIS A 82 6.02 3.88 -0.28
N HIS A 83 5.21 2.89 0.08
CA HIS A 83 5.36 2.16 1.35
C HIS A 83 6.71 1.45 1.45
N PRO A 84 7.29 1.35 2.67
CA PRO A 84 8.68 0.91 2.83
C PRO A 84 8.95 -0.53 2.40
N ASP A 85 7.96 -1.40 2.40
CA ASP A 85 8.09 -2.79 1.95
C ASP A 85 7.97 -2.97 0.42
N HIS A 86 7.69 -1.88 -0.30
CA HIS A 86 7.70 -1.82 -1.77
C HIS A 86 8.86 -0.97 -2.29
N HIS A 87 9.10 0.18 -1.68
CA HIS A 87 10.10 1.15 -2.11
C HIS A 87 11.45 0.99 -1.39
N GLY A 88 11.50 0.25 -0.28
CA GLY A 88 12.61 0.27 0.68
C GLY A 88 13.99 0.06 0.05
N LEU A 89 14.21 -1.08 -0.60
CA LEU A 89 15.50 -1.42 -1.22
C LEU A 89 15.80 -0.67 -2.52
N ALA A 90 14.85 0.09 -3.11
CA ALA A 90 15.04 0.71 -4.43
C ALA A 90 16.30 1.60 -4.51
N GLY A 91 16.58 2.38 -3.47
CA GLY A 91 17.79 3.19 -3.40
C GLY A 91 19.08 2.36 -3.39
N ARG A 92 19.07 1.25 -2.67
CA ARG A 92 20.20 0.35 -2.55
C ARG A 92 20.46 -0.45 -3.83
N ILE A 93 19.39 -0.88 -4.49
CA ILE A 93 19.49 -1.52 -5.82
C ILE A 93 20.10 -0.55 -6.81
N ARG A 94 19.64 0.73 -6.82
CA ARG A 94 20.24 1.78 -7.67
C ARG A 94 21.72 2.03 -7.39
N GLU A 95 22.15 2.02 -6.14
CA GLU A 95 23.56 2.16 -5.78
C GLU A 95 24.43 1.01 -6.32
N LEU A 96 23.89 -0.21 -6.38
CA LEU A 96 24.59 -1.41 -6.83
C LEU A 96 24.61 -1.58 -8.35
N SER A 97 23.53 -1.18 -9.04
CA SER A 97 23.35 -1.41 -10.49
C SER A 97 23.48 -0.16 -11.35
N GLY A 98 23.26 1.04 -10.78
CA GLY A 98 23.10 2.26 -11.55
C GLY A 98 21.73 2.39 -12.23
N CYS A 99 20.74 1.55 -11.89
CA CYS A 99 19.41 1.54 -12.49
C CYS A 99 18.62 2.83 -12.18
N TRP A 100 17.61 3.10 -12.98
CA TRP A 100 16.61 4.13 -12.66
C TRP A 100 15.54 3.58 -11.70
N VAL A 101 14.94 4.48 -10.92
CA VAL A 101 13.78 4.21 -10.04
C VAL A 101 12.61 5.06 -10.52
N ALA A 102 11.47 4.43 -10.77
CA ALA A 102 10.25 5.12 -11.18
C ALA A 102 9.15 4.98 -10.13
N LEU A 103 8.42 6.07 -9.90
CA LEU A 103 7.30 6.17 -8.96
C LEU A 103 6.28 7.18 -9.48
N HIS A 104 5.02 7.01 -9.20
CA HIS A 104 3.98 7.97 -9.59
C HIS A 104 4.18 9.32 -8.87
N GLU A 105 3.90 10.43 -9.59
CA GLU A 105 4.11 11.80 -9.09
C GLU A 105 3.50 12.06 -7.70
N GLN A 106 2.30 11.54 -7.43
CA GLN A 106 1.64 11.78 -6.15
C GLN A 106 2.37 11.09 -4.98
N ASP A 107 2.90 9.90 -5.19
CA ASP A 107 3.69 9.20 -4.18
C ASP A 107 5.12 9.78 -4.08
N ALA A 108 5.67 10.32 -5.16
CA ALA A 108 6.92 11.08 -5.11
C ALA A 108 6.82 12.32 -4.19
N LYS A 109 5.65 12.99 -4.17
CA LYS A 109 5.37 14.08 -3.22
C LYS A 109 5.34 13.59 -1.77
N VAL A 110 4.78 12.40 -1.51
CA VAL A 110 4.81 11.78 -0.18
C VAL A 110 6.24 11.43 0.23
N VAL A 111 7.02 10.86 -0.69
CA VAL A 111 8.47 10.60 -0.48
C VAL A 111 9.21 11.87 -0.10
N ASP A 112 9.00 12.97 -0.81
CA ASP A 112 9.65 14.26 -0.50
C ASP A 112 9.23 14.77 0.89
N MET A 113 7.95 14.70 1.21
CA MET A 113 7.43 15.05 2.53
C MET A 113 8.08 14.21 3.64
N VAL A 114 8.18 12.89 3.49
CA VAL A 114 8.81 11.98 4.46
C VAL A 114 10.31 12.29 4.61
N ARG A 115 11.00 12.57 3.51
CA ARG A 115 12.44 12.90 3.51
C ARG A 115 12.77 14.21 4.19
N THR A 116 11.87 15.18 4.12
CA THR A 116 12.03 16.54 4.67
C THR A 116 11.43 16.69 6.07
N ALA A 117 10.57 15.75 6.49
CA ALA A 117 9.93 15.80 7.81
C ALA A 117 10.95 15.66 8.96
N GLU A 118 10.83 16.54 9.95
CA GLU A 118 11.53 16.40 11.21
C GLU A 118 10.70 15.52 12.17
N ARG A 119 11.36 14.64 12.92
CA ARG A 119 10.70 13.66 13.80
C ARG A 119 9.85 14.31 14.89
N GLU A 120 10.37 15.33 15.55
CA GLU A 120 9.73 15.93 16.72
C GLU A 120 8.47 16.74 16.37
N PRO A 121 8.47 17.60 15.32
CA PRO A 121 7.24 18.20 14.81
C PRO A 121 6.19 17.17 14.38
N TRP A 122 6.61 16.08 13.73
CA TRP A 122 5.70 15.01 13.32
C TRP A 122 5.03 14.34 14.52
N THR A 123 5.78 14.00 15.57
CA THR A 123 5.25 13.43 16.81
C THR A 123 4.19 14.32 17.44
N ARG A 124 4.45 15.62 17.54
CA ARG A 124 3.49 16.59 18.10
C ARG A 124 2.21 16.68 17.26
N ARG A 125 2.33 16.70 15.93
CA ARG A 125 1.17 16.73 15.03
C ARG A 125 0.33 15.48 15.20
N TYR A 126 0.96 14.32 15.25
CA TYR A 126 0.27 13.05 15.41
C TYR A 126 -0.42 12.92 16.77
N THR A 127 0.24 13.27 17.87
CA THR A 127 -0.41 13.25 19.19
C THR A 127 -1.56 14.25 19.27
N LYS A 128 -1.41 15.44 18.66
CA LYS A 128 -2.51 16.42 18.56
C LYS A 128 -3.70 15.89 17.75
N LEU A 129 -3.42 15.18 16.66
CA LEU A 129 -4.48 14.53 15.86
C LEU A 129 -5.24 13.49 16.71
N LEU A 130 -4.53 12.66 17.47
CA LEU A 130 -5.16 11.69 18.37
C LEU A 130 -6.04 12.34 19.43
N GLU A 131 -5.58 13.45 20.04
CA GLU A 131 -6.40 14.25 20.96
C GLU A 131 -7.69 14.72 20.29
N LEU A 132 -7.57 15.31 19.10
CA LEU A 132 -8.72 15.79 18.32
C LEU A 132 -9.68 14.66 17.93
N CYS A 133 -9.16 13.47 17.67
CA CYS A 133 -9.97 12.28 17.40
C CYS A 133 -10.67 11.72 18.63
N GLY A 134 -10.41 12.23 19.83
CA GLY A 134 -11.01 11.77 21.08
C GLY A 134 -10.33 10.51 21.66
N ALA A 135 -9.05 10.29 21.32
CA ALA A 135 -8.29 9.16 21.87
C ALA A 135 -8.02 9.34 23.37
N PRO A 136 -8.03 8.26 24.18
CA PRO A 136 -7.67 8.35 25.58
C PRO A 136 -6.18 8.67 25.78
N ALA A 137 -5.82 9.32 26.87
CA ALA A 137 -4.46 9.77 27.16
C ALA A 137 -3.42 8.64 27.10
N GLU A 138 -3.79 7.43 27.49
CA GLU A 138 -2.95 6.24 27.43
C GLU A 138 -2.58 5.86 25.98
N ALA A 139 -3.54 5.92 25.03
CA ALA A 139 -3.29 5.66 23.63
C ALA A 139 -2.38 6.74 23.00
N ILE A 140 -2.58 8.01 23.38
CA ILE A 140 -1.73 9.11 22.94
C ILE A 140 -0.28 8.94 23.42
N ALA A 141 -0.08 8.57 24.68
CA ALA A 141 1.25 8.33 25.25
C ALA A 141 1.95 7.14 24.57
N SER A 142 1.23 6.05 24.30
CA SER A 142 1.75 4.88 23.58
C SER A 142 2.16 5.21 22.14
N ALA A 143 1.37 5.99 21.44
CA ALA A 143 1.64 6.41 20.09
C ALA A 143 2.90 7.29 19.98
N ALA A 144 3.10 8.20 20.93
CA ALA A 144 4.29 9.07 20.98
C ALA A 144 5.61 8.27 21.08
N ALA A 145 5.56 7.09 21.72
CA ALA A 145 6.71 6.21 21.89
C ALA A 145 6.98 5.30 20.66
N ALA A 146 5.98 5.04 19.83
CA ALA A 146 5.99 4.02 18.79
C ALA A 146 6.38 4.52 17.38
N ILE A 147 6.86 5.76 17.23
CA ILE A 147 7.18 6.35 15.93
C ILE A 147 8.40 5.67 15.31
N PRO A 148 8.26 5.01 14.15
CA PRO A 148 9.38 4.34 13.50
C PRO A 148 10.43 5.34 13.02
N SER A 149 11.71 5.00 13.19
CA SER A 149 12.82 5.65 12.50
C SER A 149 13.27 4.70 11.38
N GLY A 150 12.93 5.02 10.14
CA GLY A 150 13.37 4.26 8.97
C GLY A 150 14.43 4.99 8.15
N ALA A 151 15.08 4.28 7.24
CA ALA A 151 15.92 4.88 6.20
C ALA A 151 15.06 5.82 5.33
N LYS A 152 15.68 6.90 4.84
CA LYS A 152 14.97 7.82 3.93
C LYS A 152 14.73 7.12 2.59
N PRO A 153 13.48 7.10 2.09
CA PRO A 153 13.18 6.47 0.82
C PRO A 153 13.96 7.12 -0.34
N ALA A 154 14.24 6.37 -1.39
CA ALA A 154 14.92 6.90 -2.58
C ALA A 154 14.06 7.96 -3.28
N VAL A 155 14.69 8.99 -3.84
CA VAL A 155 14.00 9.91 -4.76
C VAL A 155 13.89 9.23 -6.11
N PRO A 156 12.71 9.17 -6.75
CA PRO A 156 12.58 8.58 -8.08
C PRO A 156 13.30 9.42 -9.15
N ASP A 157 13.84 8.74 -10.15
CA ASP A 157 14.47 9.35 -11.32
C ASP A 157 13.43 9.62 -12.42
N VAL A 158 12.36 8.81 -12.45
CA VAL A 158 11.28 8.87 -13.44
C VAL A 158 9.93 8.99 -12.73
N LEU A 159 9.10 9.92 -13.20
CA LEU A 159 7.72 10.04 -12.72
C LEU A 159 6.79 9.27 -13.65
N ILE A 160 5.99 8.37 -13.05
CA ILE A 160 5.03 7.54 -13.78
C ILE A 160 3.74 8.35 -14.02
N GLU A 161 3.23 8.30 -15.24
CA GLU A 161 1.94 8.86 -15.63
C GLU A 161 0.92 7.74 -15.92
N ASP A 162 -0.37 8.01 -15.68
CA ASP A 162 -1.44 7.06 -15.99
C ASP A 162 -1.49 6.73 -17.49
N GLY A 163 -1.55 5.45 -17.82
CA GLY A 163 -1.59 4.96 -19.19
C GLY A 163 -0.25 4.95 -19.93
N ALA A 164 0.85 5.38 -19.29
CA ALA A 164 2.17 5.35 -19.92
C ALA A 164 2.65 3.91 -20.16
N LEU A 165 3.31 3.67 -21.30
CA LEU A 165 4.12 2.46 -21.51
C LEU A 165 5.45 2.66 -20.82
N MET A 166 5.80 1.71 -19.94
CA MET A 166 7.04 1.76 -19.17
C MET A 166 8.22 1.27 -20.02
N ASP A 167 9.41 1.77 -19.72
CA ASP A 167 10.65 1.37 -20.38
C ASP A 167 11.11 -0.03 -19.90
N VAL A 168 10.44 -1.06 -20.43
CA VAL A 168 10.76 -2.47 -20.22
C VAL A 168 11.03 -3.09 -21.59
N PRO A 169 12.29 -3.06 -22.08
CA PRO A 169 12.61 -3.49 -23.42
C PRO A 169 12.14 -4.92 -23.75
N GLY A 170 11.31 -5.05 -24.77
CA GLY A 170 10.74 -6.33 -25.20
C GLY A 170 9.41 -6.70 -24.52
N ARG A 171 8.82 -5.81 -23.71
CA ARG A 171 7.53 -6.00 -23.06
C ARG A 171 6.61 -4.80 -23.31
N GLU A 172 5.31 -5.06 -23.32
CA GLU A 172 4.27 -4.00 -23.36
C GLU A 172 3.67 -3.85 -21.97
N LEU A 173 4.38 -3.13 -21.07
CA LEU A 173 3.98 -2.88 -19.69
C LEU A 173 3.34 -1.50 -19.55
N ARG A 174 2.04 -1.46 -19.30
CA ARG A 174 1.29 -0.21 -19.12
C ARG A 174 1.09 0.11 -17.66
N ALA A 175 1.40 1.34 -17.28
CA ALA A 175 1.07 1.89 -15.97
C ALA A 175 -0.44 2.19 -15.87
N VAL A 176 -1.05 1.75 -14.81
CA VAL A 176 -2.47 1.97 -14.49
C VAL A 176 -2.55 2.63 -13.13
N TRP A 177 -2.68 3.94 -13.09
CA TRP A 177 -2.81 4.68 -11.83
C TRP A 177 -4.09 4.26 -11.10
N THR A 178 -3.94 3.80 -9.86
CA THR A 178 -4.99 3.23 -9.00
C THR A 178 -4.93 3.85 -7.61
N PRO A 179 -5.24 5.17 -7.48
CA PRO A 179 -5.17 5.85 -6.19
C PRO A 179 -6.15 5.27 -5.18
N GLY A 180 -5.82 5.45 -3.90
CA GLY A 180 -6.66 5.08 -2.76
C GLY A 180 -5.87 4.46 -1.62
N HIS A 181 -5.20 3.32 -1.84
CA HIS A 181 -4.27 2.74 -0.86
C HIS A 181 -3.10 3.68 -0.56
N SER A 182 -2.52 4.25 -1.61
CA SER A 182 -1.72 5.48 -1.57
C SER A 182 -2.18 6.44 -2.66
N PRO A 183 -1.82 7.75 -2.59
CA PRO A 183 -2.21 8.73 -3.60
C PRO A 183 -1.67 8.41 -4.99
N GLY A 184 -0.48 7.82 -5.07
CA GLY A 184 0.20 7.48 -6.31
C GLY A 184 0.24 5.99 -6.62
N HIS A 185 -0.51 5.14 -5.92
CA HIS A 185 -0.50 3.72 -6.20
C HIS A 185 -0.73 3.45 -7.69
N THR A 186 0.09 2.55 -8.26
CA THR A 186 0.05 2.21 -9.69
C THR A 186 0.14 0.69 -9.85
N CYS A 187 -0.86 0.10 -10.49
CA CYS A 187 -0.77 -1.26 -11.02
C CYS A 187 -0.03 -1.23 -12.36
N PHE A 188 0.55 -2.36 -12.76
CA PHE A 188 1.21 -2.50 -14.06
C PHE A 188 0.58 -3.65 -14.83
N HIS A 189 0.06 -3.35 -16.02
CA HIS A 189 -0.58 -4.33 -16.90
C HIS A 189 0.38 -4.76 -18.00
N LEU A 190 0.72 -6.05 -18.03
CA LEU A 190 1.47 -6.68 -19.12
C LEU A 190 0.48 -6.95 -20.25
N GLU A 191 0.42 -6.06 -21.25
CA GLU A 191 -0.54 -6.15 -22.35
C GLU A 191 -0.21 -7.29 -23.33
N ASP A 192 1.05 -7.73 -23.36
CA ASP A 192 1.52 -8.84 -24.17
C ASP A 192 1.08 -10.22 -23.66
N THR A 193 0.87 -10.40 -22.36
CA THR A 193 0.52 -11.69 -21.73
C THR A 193 -0.74 -11.64 -20.88
N GLY A 194 -1.18 -10.45 -20.47
CA GLY A 194 -2.44 -10.21 -19.78
C GLY A 194 -2.35 -10.24 -18.25
N GLU A 195 -1.17 -10.40 -17.65
CA GLU A 195 -1.02 -10.32 -16.20
C GLU A 195 -1.12 -8.88 -15.71
N LEU A 196 -1.72 -8.71 -14.53
CA LEU A 196 -1.78 -7.45 -13.80
C LEU A 196 -0.96 -7.55 -12.51
N LEU A 197 0.15 -6.80 -12.43
CA LEU A 197 0.88 -6.59 -11.19
C LEU A 197 0.08 -5.58 -10.36
N THR A 198 -0.57 -6.07 -9.30
CA THR A 198 -1.58 -5.29 -8.57
C THR A 198 -1.01 -4.49 -7.40
N GLY A 199 0.27 -4.68 -7.05
CA GLY A 199 0.80 -4.10 -5.81
C GLY A 199 -0.11 -4.43 -4.64
N ASP A 200 -0.48 -3.40 -3.88
CA ASP A 200 -1.42 -3.50 -2.76
C ASP A 200 -2.85 -3.02 -3.10
N HIS A 201 -3.17 -2.88 -4.39
CA HIS A 201 -4.53 -2.46 -4.76
C HIS A 201 -5.55 -3.60 -4.69
N VAL A 202 -5.22 -4.79 -5.20
CA VAL A 202 -6.07 -5.98 -5.16
C VAL A 202 -5.28 -7.15 -4.61
N LEU A 203 -5.58 -7.56 -3.36
CA LEU A 203 -4.89 -8.62 -2.63
C LEU A 203 -5.81 -9.82 -2.40
N PRO A 204 -5.33 -11.06 -2.51
CA PRO A 204 -6.13 -12.25 -2.23
C PRO A 204 -6.30 -12.45 -0.73
N GLY A 205 -7.54 -12.61 -0.27
CA GLY A 205 -7.88 -12.98 1.11
C GLY A 205 -7.66 -11.91 2.18
N ILE A 206 -7.11 -10.76 1.85
CA ILE A 206 -6.98 -9.58 2.72
C ILE A 206 -7.45 -8.33 1.99
N THR A 207 -7.95 -7.35 2.75
CA THR A 207 -8.35 -6.06 2.20
C THR A 207 -7.23 -5.05 2.43
N PRO A 208 -6.76 -4.34 1.40
CA PRO A 208 -5.78 -3.27 1.56
C PRO A 208 -6.30 -2.16 2.48
N VAL A 209 -5.41 -1.60 3.29
CA VAL A 209 -5.74 -0.45 4.14
C VAL A 209 -5.87 0.79 3.25
N VAL A 210 -6.93 1.57 3.44
CA VAL A 210 -7.13 2.86 2.78
C VAL A 210 -7.13 3.94 3.85
N THR A 211 -6.11 4.80 3.86
CA THR A 211 -5.94 5.83 4.89
C THR A 211 -5.94 7.23 4.30
N VAL A 212 -6.02 8.21 5.18
CA VAL A 212 -5.91 9.63 4.82
C VAL A 212 -4.45 10.06 4.94
N TYR A 213 -3.91 10.69 3.92
CA TYR A 213 -2.52 11.16 3.87
C TYR A 213 -2.33 12.65 4.22
N ASP A 214 -3.41 13.37 4.42
CA ASP A 214 -3.36 14.76 4.87
C ASP A 214 -3.62 14.88 6.38
N ASP A 215 -3.22 16.01 6.97
CA ASP A 215 -3.35 16.28 8.41
C ASP A 215 -4.78 16.61 8.86
N HIS A 216 -5.74 16.54 7.97
CA HIS A 216 -7.11 16.94 8.23
C HIS A 216 -8.02 15.70 8.29
N VAL A 217 -8.67 15.46 9.40
CA VAL A 217 -9.74 14.44 9.49
C VAL A 217 -10.88 14.77 8.53
N VAL A 218 -11.12 16.07 8.31
CA VAL A 218 -12.08 16.60 7.33
C VAL A 218 -11.29 17.35 6.26
N GLY A 219 -11.14 16.75 5.08
CA GLY A 219 -10.42 17.31 3.94
C GLY A 219 -11.22 17.17 2.66
N THR A 220 -10.63 17.59 1.55
CA THR A 220 -11.26 17.56 0.21
C THR A 220 -10.86 16.32 -0.60
N SER A 221 -9.81 15.59 -0.22
CA SER A 221 -9.43 14.31 -0.82
C SER A 221 -10.38 13.20 -0.38
N ASP A 222 -10.66 12.26 -1.26
CA ASP A 222 -11.52 11.10 -0.99
C ASP A 222 -10.77 9.77 -1.29
N PRO A 223 -9.83 9.35 -0.42
CA PRO A 223 -9.04 8.15 -0.68
C PRO A 223 -9.89 6.89 -0.88
N LEU A 224 -11.00 6.74 -0.14
CA LEU A 224 -11.88 5.60 -0.31
C LEU A 224 -12.68 5.68 -1.62
N GLY A 225 -13.18 6.85 -1.99
CA GLY A 225 -13.84 7.07 -3.28
C GLY A 225 -12.92 6.78 -4.46
N ASP A 226 -11.66 7.24 -4.36
CA ASP A 226 -10.61 6.97 -5.35
C ASP A 226 -10.29 5.48 -5.42
N PHE A 227 -10.15 4.81 -4.28
CA PHE A 227 -9.91 3.36 -4.21
C PHE A 227 -11.05 2.56 -4.86
N LEU A 228 -12.29 2.88 -4.56
CA LEU A 228 -13.47 2.24 -5.16
C LEU A 228 -13.58 2.51 -6.67
N ALA A 229 -13.18 3.70 -7.13
CA ALA A 229 -13.09 4.01 -8.56
C ALA A 229 -11.98 3.21 -9.24
N SER A 230 -10.84 3.05 -8.57
CA SER A 230 -9.71 2.26 -9.04
C SER A 230 -10.03 0.76 -9.12
N LEU A 231 -10.76 0.19 -8.16
CA LEU A 231 -11.27 -1.19 -8.24
C LEU A 231 -12.15 -1.39 -9.49
N ARG A 232 -13.06 -0.44 -9.77
CA ARG A 232 -13.89 -0.48 -10.98
C ARG A 232 -13.06 -0.33 -12.27
N LYS A 233 -11.96 0.43 -12.23
CA LYS A 233 -11.04 0.60 -13.35
C LYS A 233 -10.33 -0.72 -13.68
N VAL A 234 -9.70 -1.36 -12.69
CA VAL A 234 -8.94 -2.61 -12.91
C VAL A 234 -9.85 -3.81 -13.24
N SER A 235 -11.08 -3.86 -12.71
CA SER A 235 -12.04 -4.94 -13.03
C SER A 235 -12.48 -4.97 -14.50
N ARG A 236 -12.19 -3.92 -15.28
CA ARG A 236 -12.51 -3.81 -16.72
C ARG A 236 -11.33 -4.10 -17.62
N LEU A 237 -10.13 -4.28 -17.07
CA LEU A 237 -8.96 -4.62 -17.84
C LEU A 237 -9.06 -6.07 -18.33
N PRO A 238 -8.57 -6.37 -19.53
CA PRO A 238 -8.52 -7.73 -20.06
C PRO A 238 -7.37 -8.52 -19.40
N THR A 239 -7.56 -8.88 -18.13
CA THR A 239 -6.54 -9.57 -17.33
C THR A 239 -6.73 -11.07 -17.36
N THR A 240 -5.62 -11.81 -17.44
CA THR A 240 -5.59 -13.27 -17.33
C THR A 240 -5.32 -13.72 -15.89
N ARG A 241 -4.48 -12.97 -15.15
CA ARG A 241 -4.04 -13.30 -13.80
C ARG A 241 -3.58 -12.06 -13.05
N ALA A 242 -3.79 -12.04 -11.74
CA ALA A 242 -3.24 -11.02 -10.84
C ALA A 242 -1.93 -11.49 -10.22
N LEU A 243 -0.97 -10.58 -10.18
CA LEU A 243 0.34 -10.73 -9.53
C LEU A 243 0.43 -9.71 -8.37
N PRO A 244 -0.06 -10.07 -7.17
CA PRO A 244 -0.12 -9.15 -6.02
C PRO A 244 1.22 -9.05 -5.31
N ALA A 245 1.45 -7.98 -4.55
CA ALA A 245 2.67 -7.85 -3.77
C ALA A 245 2.68 -8.75 -2.51
N HIS A 246 1.53 -9.13 -2.02
CA HIS A 246 1.39 -10.01 -0.85
C HIS A 246 0.51 -11.21 -1.16
N ARG A 247 0.79 -12.35 -0.49
CA ARG A 247 0.13 -13.64 -0.68
C ARG A 247 0.55 -14.30 -2.00
N ALA A 248 -0.37 -14.99 -2.68
CA ALA A 248 -0.10 -15.73 -3.90
C ALA A 248 -0.81 -15.10 -5.10
N PRO A 249 -0.26 -15.24 -6.32
CA PRO A 249 -0.97 -14.91 -7.54
C PRO A 249 -2.35 -15.61 -7.61
N PHE A 250 -3.32 -14.96 -8.25
CA PHE A 250 -4.70 -15.45 -8.34
C PHE A 250 -5.35 -15.05 -9.66
N ASP A 251 -6.39 -15.76 -10.02
CA ASP A 251 -7.22 -15.46 -11.19
C ASP A 251 -8.40 -14.56 -10.79
N ASP A 252 -9.15 -14.06 -11.76
CA ASP A 252 -10.39 -13.28 -11.58
C ASP A 252 -10.24 -12.03 -10.71
N VAL A 253 -9.46 -11.08 -11.24
CA VAL A 253 -9.29 -9.74 -10.66
C VAL A 253 -10.63 -9.04 -10.44
N ALA A 254 -11.60 -9.22 -11.37
CA ALA A 254 -12.89 -8.54 -11.30
C ALA A 254 -13.74 -9.03 -10.12
N ALA A 255 -13.80 -10.36 -9.90
CA ALA A 255 -14.51 -10.92 -8.75
C ALA A 255 -13.89 -10.44 -7.43
N ARG A 256 -12.54 -10.48 -7.33
CA ARG A 256 -11.85 -10.03 -6.11
C ARG A 256 -12.03 -8.53 -5.86
N ALA A 257 -11.98 -7.69 -6.88
CA ALA A 257 -12.27 -6.26 -6.76
C ALA A 257 -13.70 -6.00 -6.26
N ALA A 258 -14.67 -6.79 -6.71
CA ALA A 258 -16.06 -6.70 -6.23
C ALA A 258 -16.18 -7.08 -4.74
N GLU A 259 -15.54 -8.17 -4.29
CA GLU A 259 -15.50 -8.57 -2.87
C GLU A 259 -14.91 -7.48 -1.98
N ILE A 260 -13.81 -6.84 -2.42
CA ILE A 260 -13.18 -5.74 -1.67
C ILE A 260 -14.14 -4.53 -1.61
N ALA A 261 -14.81 -4.21 -2.70
CA ALA A 261 -15.79 -3.10 -2.72
C ALA A 261 -16.98 -3.39 -1.78
N GLU A 262 -17.47 -4.62 -1.72
CA GLU A 262 -18.53 -5.05 -0.80
C GLU A 262 -18.07 -4.94 0.68
N HIS A 263 -16.84 -5.32 0.98
CA HIS A 263 -16.25 -5.14 2.30
C HIS A 263 -16.29 -3.66 2.73
N HIS A 264 -15.88 -2.73 1.87
CA HIS A 264 -15.95 -1.29 2.19
C HIS A 264 -17.40 -0.78 2.32
N ALA A 265 -18.35 -1.28 1.52
CA ALA A 265 -19.75 -0.95 1.67
C ALA A 265 -20.27 -1.36 3.06
N HIS A 266 -19.95 -2.56 3.52
CA HIS A 266 -20.27 -3.03 4.86
C HIS A 266 -19.65 -2.16 5.97
N ARG A 267 -18.38 -1.72 5.79
CA ARG A 267 -17.73 -0.78 6.72
C ARG A 267 -18.47 0.55 6.83
N LEU A 268 -18.92 1.09 5.70
CA LEU A 268 -19.72 2.32 5.68
C LEU A 268 -21.03 2.15 6.45
N GLU A 269 -21.73 1.02 6.25
CA GLU A 269 -22.96 0.69 6.99
C GLU A 269 -22.73 0.55 8.50
N GLN A 270 -21.62 -0.06 8.94
CA GLN A 270 -21.24 -0.14 10.35
C GLN A 270 -21.09 1.25 10.99
N ILE A 271 -20.44 2.17 10.30
CA ILE A 271 -20.25 3.55 10.78
C ILE A 271 -21.60 4.26 10.91
N GLU A 272 -22.45 4.19 9.89
CA GLU A 272 -23.78 4.82 9.94
C GLU A 272 -24.66 4.21 11.04
N GLY A 273 -24.61 2.88 11.20
CA GLY A 273 -25.31 2.18 12.28
C GLY A 273 -24.88 2.68 13.67
N GLN A 274 -23.59 2.95 13.87
CA GLN A 274 -23.10 3.51 15.13
C GLN A 274 -23.57 4.95 15.35
N LEU A 275 -23.63 5.76 14.29
CA LEU A 275 -24.05 7.17 14.35
C LEU A 275 -25.56 7.34 14.51
N ALA A 276 -26.37 6.31 14.26
CA ALA A 276 -27.80 6.32 14.51
C ALA A 276 -28.16 6.55 15.99
N ALA A 277 -27.25 6.23 16.91
CA ALA A 277 -27.42 6.46 18.34
C ALA A 277 -27.03 7.89 18.80
N GLY A 278 -26.53 8.73 17.91
CA GLY A 278 -26.06 10.10 18.17
C GLY A 278 -24.63 10.36 17.73
N PRO A 279 -24.13 11.59 17.91
CA PRO A 279 -22.77 11.95 17.54
C PRO A 279 -21.71 11.14 18.27
N LYS A 280 -20.62 10.81 17.56
CA LYS A 280 -19.48 10.07 18.11
C LYS A 280 -18.15 10.64 17.61
N THR A 281 -17.10 10.49 18.42
CA THR A 281 -15.73 10.80 18.00
C THR A 281 -15.21 9.76 17.02
N LEU A 282 -14.21 10.14 16.19
CA LEU A 282 -13.53 9.20 15.29
C LEU A 282 -12.96 8.00 16.08
N TRP A 283 -12.35 8.23 17.24
CA TRP A 283 -11.85 7.15 18.09
C TRP A 283 -12.96 6.17 18.49
N SER A 284 -14.07 6.67 19.02
CA SER A 284 -15.19 5.83 19.47
C SER A 284 -15.83 5.04 18.32
N ILE A 285 -15.88 5.62 17.12
CA ILE A 285 -16.36 4.93 15.91
C ILE A 285 -15.39 3.80 15.55
N THR A 286 -14.09 4.09 15.51
CA THR A 286 -13.05 3.10 15.17
C THR A 286 -13.07 1.92 16.16
N GLU A 287 -13.14 2.20 17.46
CA GLU A 287 -13.22 1.18 18.50
C GLU A 287 -14.45 0.28 18.35
N GLY A 288 -15.58 0.85 17.93
CA GLY A 288 -16.85 0.14 17.73
C GLY A 288 -16.98 -0.58 16.38
N MET A 289 -16.02 -0.48 15.48
CA MET A 289 -16.01 -1.23 14.23
C MET A 289 -15.53 -2.68 14.45
N GLU A 290 -15.90 -3.57 13.54
CA GLU A 290 -15.43 -4.96 13.57
C GLU A 290 -13.98 -5.05 13.05
N TRP A 291 -13.09 -5.66 13.82
CA TRP A 291 -11.69 -5.90 13.47
C TRP A 291 -11.39 -7.40 13.55
N ASN A 292 -10.64 -7.94 12.60
CA ASN A 292 -10.34 -9.39 12.51
C ASN A 292 -9.82 -10.00 13.81
N LYS A 293 -9.04 -9.25 14.61
CA LYS A 293 -8.51 -9.70 15.91
C LYS A 293 -9.28 -9.14 17.10
N GLY A 294 -10.30 -8.29 16.87
CA GLY A 294 -10.94 -7.48 17.91
C GLY A 294 -10.05 -6.32 18.37
N TRP A 295 -10.67 -5.17 18.67
CA TRP A 295 -9.99 -3.92 19.04
C TRP A 295 -8.98 -4.07 20.17
N GLU A 296 -9.34 -4.81 21.22
CA GLU A 296 -8.51 -5.01 22.42
C GLU A 296 -7.16 -5.70 22.13
N ARG A 297 -7.07 -6.46 21.04
CA ARG A 297 -5.88 -7.19 20.63
C ARG A 297 -5.02 -6.49 19.61
N LEU A 298 -5.45 -5.30 19.16
CA LEU A 298 -4.66 -4.49 18.24
C LEU A 298 -3.56 -3.77 19.02
N ASP A 299 -2.32 -3.90 18.55
CA ASP A 299 -1.21 -3.10 19.05
C ASP A 299 -1.33 -1.63 18.62
N THR A 300 -0.43 -0.78 19.09
CA THR A 300 -0.46 0.66 18.81
C THR A 300 -0.39 0.97 17.31
N PHE A 301 0.41 0.23 16.55
CA PHE A 301 0.54 0.44 15.11
C PHE A 301 -0.73 0.02 14.36
N ALA A 302 -1.29 -1.14 14.69
CA ALA A 302 -2.54 -1.61 14.10
C ALA A 302 -3.72 -0.69 14.43
N ARG A 303 -3.78 -0.12 15.65
CA ARG A 303 -4.78 0.90 16.00
C ARG A 303 -4.61 2.20 15.21
N HIS A 304 -3.38 2.59 14.92
CA HIS A 304 -3.10 3.73 14.04
C HIS A 304 -3.67 3.49 12.63
N LEU A 305 -3.40 2.34 12.04
CA LEU A 305 -3.95 1.97 10.73
C LEU A 305 -5.48 1.91 10.74
N ALA A 306 -6.07 1.33 11.79
CA ALA A 306 -7.52 1.27 11.97
C ALA A 306 -8.16 2.65 12.07
N LEU A 307 -7.52 3.60 12.77
CA LEU A 307 -7.98 4.99 12.89
C LEU A 307 -7.94 5.70 11.53
N GLY A 308 -6.87 5.49 10.76
CA GLY A 308 -6.74 6.02 9.40
C GLY A 308 -7.79 5.44 8.45
N GLU A 309 -8.08 4.14 8.55
CA GLU A 309 -9.12 3.48 7.76
C GLU A 309 -10.52 4.01 8.10
N ALA A 310 -10.88 4.08 9.39
CA ALA A 310 -12.16 4.67 9.81
C ALA A 310 -12.27 6.14 9.38
N GLY A 311 -11.18 6.90 9.45
CA GLY A 311 -11.11 8.29 8.99
C GLY A 311 -11.38 8.44 7.50
N SER A 312 -10.84 7.56 6.65
CA SER A 312 -11.10 7.58 5.20
C SER A 312 -12.57 7.26 4.89
N HIS A 313 -13.18 6.30 5.61
CA HIS A 313 -14.61 5.96 5.45
C HIS A 313 -15.52 7.12 5.89
N LEU A 314 -15.23 7.76 7.03
CA LEU A 314 -15.97 8.93 7.49
C LEU A 314 -15.86 10.11 6.54
N ARG A 315 -14.67 10.33 5.98
CA ARG A 315 -14.46 11.36 4.95
C ARG A 315 -15.30 11.08 3.70
N HIS A 316 -15.30 9.86 3.21
CA HIS A 316 -16.16 9.45 2.09
C HIS A 316 -17.65 9.69 2.38
N LEU A 317 -18.13 9.29 3.57
CA LEU A 317 -19.50 9.55 4.00
C LEU A 317 -19.82 11.05 4.08
N ALA A 318 -18.87 11.87 4.55
CA ALA A 318 -19.05 13.32 4.63
C ALA A 318 -19.10 13.97 3.24
N LEU A 319 -18.20 13.60 2.34
CA LEU A 319 -18.17 14.12 0.96
C LEU A 319 -19.39 13.68 0.15
N THR A 320 -19.97 12.52 0.46
CA THR A 320 -21.22 12.02 -0.15
C THR A 320 -22.49 12.51 0.56
N GLY A 321 -22.37 13.35 1.60
CA GLY A 321 -23.50 13.96 2.30
C GLY A 321 -24.29 13.00 3.19
N ARG A 322 -23.71 11.84 3.57
CA ARG A 322 -24.35 10.83 4.44
C ARG A 322 -24.08 11.09 5.92
N VAL A 323 -22.94 11.70 6.24
CA VAL A 323 -22.60 12.20 7.58
C VAL A 323 -22.16 13.65 7.52
N ARG A 324 -22.15 14.31 8.67
CA ARG A 324 -21.64 15.68 8.83
C ARG A 324 -20.76 15.80 10.06
N LEU A 325 -19.88 16.78 10.06
CA LEU A 325 -19.12 17.17 11.23
C LEU A 325 -20.06 17.80 12.27
N ALA A 326 -20.10 17.22 13.46
CA ALA A 326 -20.94 17.67 14.57
C ALA A 326 -20.16 18.57 15.55
N SER A 327 -18.85 18.30 15.75
CA SER A 327 -17.93 19.07 16.58
C SER A 327 -16.51 19.02 16.00
N THR A 328 -15.69 20.03 16.29
CA THR A 328 -14.26 20.11 15.91
C THR A 328 -13.32 19.83 17.07
N GLU A 329 -13.77 19.91 18.33
CA GLU A 329 -12.95 19.67 19.52
C GLU A 329 -13.78 19.01 20.64
N PRO A 330 -13.71 17.67 20.80
CA PRO A 330 -13.14 16.73 19.88
C PRO A 330 -13.88 16.67 18.53
N ILE A 331 -13.25 16.10 17.51
CA ILE A 331 -13.89 15.91 16.22
C ILE A 331 -14.95 14.81 16.35
N GLU A 332 -16.21 15.20 16.17
CA GLU A 332 -17.37 14.31 16.22
C GLU A 332 -18.14 14.35 14.92
N PHE A 333 -18.70 13.21 14.55
CA PHE A 333 -19.56 13.05 13.40
C PHE A 333 -20.96 12.67 13.82
N SER A 334 -21.95 13.06 13.02
CA SER A 334 -23.35 12.64 13.12
C SER A 334 -23.88 12.29 11.75
N LEU A 335 -25.00 11.57 11.67
CA LEU A 335 -25.74 11.44 10.43
C LEU A 335 -26.15 12.84 9.91
N ALA A 336 -26.19 12.99 8.58
CA ALA A 336 -26.54 14.24 7.91
C ALA A 336 -28.01 14.64 8.14
#